data_42e7da6df2fc15ae8026f8f858f644bd
#
_entry.id   42e7da6df2fc15ae8026f8f858f644bd
#
_cell.length_a   1.000
_cell.length_b   1.000
_cell.length_c   1.000
_cell.angle_alpha   90.00
_cell.angle_beta   90.00
_cell.angle_gamma   90.00
#
_symmetry.space_group_name_H-M   'P 1'
#
loop_
_entity.id
_entity.type
_entity.pdbx_description
1 polymer ?
#
loop_
_entity_poly.entity_id
_entity_poly.type
_entity_poly.pdbx_seq_one_letter_code
_entity_poly.pdbx_strand_id
1 'polypeptide(L)'
;EVNAPEGLKAVSKFGDIRLDKAGSQKFELESSNGSITGSIRGREEEYQILVEKEFGDSNLQSKLEGKYLLDISTNFGDIDIRFEP
;
A
#
# COMPACT_ATOMS: atom_id res chain seq x y z
N GLU A 1 0.56 -1.56 14.97
CA GLU A 1 1.37 -2.49 14.17
C GLU A 1 0.50 -3.60 13.61
N VAL A 2 0.59 -3.80 12.31
CA VAL A 2 -0.17 -4.82 11.60
C VAL A 2 0.81 -5.85 11.07
N ASN A 3 0.51 -7.11 11.30
CA ASN A 3 1.37 -8.19 10.89
C ASN A 3 0.51 -9.38 10.40
N ALA A 4 0.55 -9.63 9.11
CA ALA A 4 -0.25 -10.67 8.49
C ALA A 4 0.61 -11.46 7.50
N PRO A 5 1.25 -12.55 7.93
CA PRO A 5 2.23 -13.25 7.10
C PRO A 5 1.68 -13.83 5.81
N GLU A 6 0.40 -14.13 5.75
CA GLU A 6 -0.18 -14.68 4.52
C GLU A 6 -0.71 -13.62 3.56
N GLY A 7 -1.02 -12.45 4.08
CA GLY A 7 -1.53 -11.37 3.28
C GLY A 7 -2.33 -10.39 4.11
N LEU A 8 -2.35 -9.16 3.68
CA LEU A 8 -3.10 -8.09 4.32
C LEU A 8 -4.03 -7.45 3.29
N LYS A 9 -5.30 -7.42 3.60
CA LYS A 9 -6.27 -6.78 2.73
C LYS A 9 -7.05 -5.74 3.51
N ALA A 10 -7.08 -4.53 3.00
CA ALA A 10 -7.82 -3.43 3.61
C ALA A 10 -8.62 -2.70 2.53
N VAL A 11 -9.90 -2.50 2.81
CA VAL A 11 -10.80 -1.81 1.89
C VAL A 11 -11.55 -0.73 2.65
N SER A 12 -11.56 0.47 2.12
CA SER A 12 -12.29 1.59 2.70
C SER A 12 -13.03 2.34 1.61
N LYS A 13 -14.29 2.65 1.87
CA LYS A 13 -15.07 3.47 0.93
C LYS A 13 -14.94 4.94 1.27
N PHE A 14 -14.94 5.25 2.54
CA PHE A 14 -14.77 6.62 3.03
C PHE A 14 -13.84 6.59 4.21
N GLY A 15 -12.77 7.34 4.15
CA GLY A 15 -11.81 7.41 5.23
C GLY A 15 -10.45 6.90 4.81
N ASP A 16 -9.48 7.14 5.65
CA ASP A 16 -8.09 6.83 5.35
C ASP A 16 -7.71 5.42 5.78
N ILE A 17 -6.79 4.85 5.03
CA ILE A 17 -6.15 3.59 5.42
C ILE A 17 -4.78 3.94 5.96
N ARG A 18 -4.50 3.50 7.17
CA ARG A 18 -3.24 3.80 7.83
C ARG A 18 -2.54 2.52 8.26
N LEU A 19 -1.30 2.38 7.85
CA LEU A 19 -0.45 1.26 8.23
C LEU A 19 0.65 1.72 9.16
N ASP A 20 0.97 0.90 10.15
CA ASP A 20 2.05 1.21 11.09
C ASP A 20 2.98 0.00 11.15
N LYS A 21 4.10 0.09 10.45
CA LYS A 21 5.11 -0.96 10.37
C LYS A 21 4.50 -2.31 9.99
N ALA A 22 3.69 -2.30 8.96
CA ALA A 22 3.02 -3.51 8.50
C ALA A 22 4.00 -4.46 7.82
N GLY A 23 3.89 -5.74 8.14
CA GLY A 23 4.69 -6.77 7.50
C GLY A 23 3.79 -7.86 6.94
N SER A 24 3.94 -8.14 5.65
CA SER A 24 3.17 -9.18 4.99
C SER A 24 3.81 -9.52 3.67
N GLN A 25 3.49 -10.69 3.14
CA GLN A 25 3.96 -11.10 1.82
C GLN A 25 3.09 -10.53 0.72
N LYS A 26 1.89 -10.07 1.04
CA LYS A 26 0.98 -9.54 0.05
C LYS A 26 0.11 -8.46 0.70
N PHE A 27 0.07 -7.31 0.06
CA PHE A 27 -0.78 -6.22 0.50
C PHE A 27 -1.80 -5.91 -0.57
N GLU A 28 -3.06 -5.86 -0.19
CA GLU A 28 -4.14 -5.43 -1.06
C GLU A 28 -4.85 -4.27 -0.37
N LEU A 29 -4.61 -3.06 -0.83
CA LEU A 29 -5.15 -1.86 -0.22
C LEU A 29 -6.03 -1.14 -1.23
N GLU A 30 -7.26 -0.88 -0.85
CA GLU A 30 -8.22 -0.25 -1.74
C GLU A 30 -8.98 0.83 -0.99
N SER A 31 -9.03 2.01 -1.59
CA SER A 31 -9.79 3.12 -1.02
C SER A 31 -10.54 3.85 -2.12
N SER A 32 -11.80 4.15 -1.88
CA SER A 32 -12.58 4.93 -2.84
C SER A 32 -12.42 6.42 -2.59
N ASN A 33 -12.57 6.86 -1.36
CA ASN A 33 -12.41 8.26 -0.98
C ASN A 33 -11.59 8.34 0.29
N GLY A 34 -10.32 8.73 0.17
CA GLY A 34 -9.44 8.82 1.31
C GLY A 34 -8.03 8.46 0.94
N SER A 35 -7.11 8.77 1.83
CA SER A 35 -5.69 8.55 1.59
C SER A 35 -5.24 7.22 2.15
N ILE A 36 -4.24 6.65 1.51
CA ILE A 36 -3.57 5.46 2.01
C ILE A 36 -2.18 5.87 2.46
N THR A 37 -1.94 5.82 3.75
CA THR A 37 -0.67 6.25 4.32
C THR A 37 -0.13 5.21 5.26
N GLY A 38 1.17 5.27 5.51
CA GLY A 38 1.76 4.41 6.52
C GLY A 38 3.16 3.96 6.20
N SER A 39 3.60 2.96 6.93
CA SER A 39 4.91 2.38 6.74
C SER A 39 4.82 0.86 6.62
N ILE A 40 5.72 0.32 5.82
CA ILE A 40 5.81 -1.11 5.56
C ILE A 40 7.20 -1.58 5.92
N ARG A 41 7.28 -2.70 6.60
CA ARG A 41 8.57 -3.31 6.93
C ARG A 41 9.20 -3.90 5.69
N GLY A 42 10.48 -3.59 5.49
CA GLY A 42 11.23 -4.15 4.39
C GLY A 42 11.69 -3.08 3.43
N ARG A 43 12.34 -3.52 2.38
CA ARG A 43 12.89 -2.62 1.36
C ARG A 43 11.95 -2.53 0.18
N GLU A 44 11.85 -1.35 -0.39
CA GLU A 44 11.04 -1.13 -1.57
C GLU A 44 11.44 -2.07 -2.70
N GLU A 45 12.72 -2.38 -2.79
CA GLU A 45 13.25 -3.27 -3.83
C GLU A 45 12.69 -4.68 -3.77
N GLU A 46 12.20 -5.09 -2.60
CA GLU A 46 11.66 -6.44 -2.43
C GLU A 46 10.21 -6.55 -2.82
N TYR A 47 9.56 -5.44 -3.11
CA TYR A 47 8.12 -5.42 -3.40
C TYR A 47 7.84 -5.16 -4.87
N GLN A 48 6.92 -5.96 -5.39
CA GLN A 48 6.29 -5.68 -6.67
C GLN A 48 5.13 -4.71 -6.38
N ILE A 49 5.20 -3.53 -6.94
CA ILE A 49 4.28 -2.45 -6.60
C ILE A 49 3.32 -2.20 -7.76
N LEU A 50 2.04 -2.32 -7.48
CA LEU A 50 0.99 -2.02 -8.44
C LEU A 50 0.16 -0.87 -7.87
N VAL A 51 0.24 0.28 -8.51
CA VAL A 51 -0.46 1.48 -8.07
C VAL A 51 -1.50 1.88 -9.11
N GLU A 52 -2.76 1.98 -8.68
CA GLU A 52 -3.82 2.49 -9.53
C GLU A 52 -4.49 3.64 -8.81
N LYS A 53 -4.60 4.77 -9.49
CA LYS A 53 -5.26 5.95 -8.96
C LYS A 53 -5.93 6.72 -10.09
N GLU A 54 -7.07 7.33 -9.79
CA GLU A 54 -7.73 8.19 -10.76
C GLU A 54 -7.41 9.66 -10.46
N PHE A 55 -7.53 10.06 -9.20
CA PHE A 55 -7.26 11.43 -8.77
C PHE A 55 -6.45 11.40 -7.50
N GLY A 56 -5.43 12.23 -7.43
CA GLY A 56 -4.57 12.32 -6.27
C GLY A 56 -3.12 12.04 -6.63
N ASP A 57 -2.27 12.05 -5.63
CA ASP A 57 -0.84 11.86 -5.80
C ASP A 57 -0.37 10.57 -5.12
N SER A 58 0.71 10.02 -5.65
CA SER A 58 1.33 8.85 -5.07
C SER A 58 2.84 9.05 -5.01
N ASN A 59 3.43 8.66 -3.88
CA ASN A 59 4.88 8.66 -3.76
C ASN A 59 5.50 7.35 -4.26
N LEU A 60 4.67 6.43 -4.72
CA LEU A 60 5.12 5.14 -5.22
C LEU A 60 5.05 5.11 -6.73
N GLN A 61 5.93 4.32 -7.33
CA GLN A 61 5.91 4.04 -8.74
C GLN A 61 5.64 2.56 -8.96
N SER A 62 4.87 2.26 -9.98
CA SER A 62 4.59 0.86 -10.33
C SER A 62 5.86 0.13 -10.70
N LYS A 63 6.01 -1.08 -10.20
CA LYS A 63 7.20 -1.86 -10.36
C LYS A 63 6.81 -3.33 -10.43
N LEU A 64 7.25 -4.03 -11.46
CA LEU A 64 6.85 -5.41 -11.71
C LEU A 64 7.83 -6.46 -11.19
N GLU A 65 8.83 -6.06 -10.43
CA GLU A 65 9.82 -6.97 -9.89
C GLU A 65 9.82 -6.92 -8.37
N GLY A 66 9.79 -8.07 -7.73
CA GLY A 66 9.84 -8.17 -6.28
C GLY A 66 9.34 -9.50 -5.79
N LYS A 67 9.71 -9.85 -4.58
CA LYS A 67 9.27 -11.10 -3.92
C LYS A 67 7.86 -10.97 -3.36
N TYR A 68 7.51 -9.79 -2.93
CA TYR A 68 6.24 -9.54 -2.26
C TYR A 68 5.38 -8.63 -3.13
N LEU A 69 4.08 -8.69 -2.92
CA LEU A 69 3.14 -7.91 -3.72
C LEU A 69 2.56 -6.78 -2.88
N LEU A 70 2.58 -5.58 -3.45
CA LEU A 70 1.92 -4.43 -2.88
C LEU A 70 0.96 -3.86 -3.93
N ASP A 71 -0.32 -4.13 -3.75
CA ASP A 71 -1.37 -3.69 -4.68
C ASP A 71 -2.19 -2.60 -4.00
N ILE A 72 -2.07 -1.38 -4.50
CA ILE A 72 -2.72 -0.23 -3.92
C ILE A 72 -3.60 0.44 -4.98
N SER A 73 -4.84 0.69 -4.63
CA SER A 73 -5.80 1.30 -5.52
C SER A 73 -6.60 2.38 -4.79
N THR A 74 -6.74 3.54 -5.41
CA THR A 74 -7.58 4.60 -4.86
C THR A 74 -8.22 5.39 -5.99
N ASN A 75 -9.46 5.82 -5.78
CA ASN A 75 -10.14 6.69 -6.76
C ASN A 75 -9.89 8.15 -6.47
N PHE A 76 -10.10 8.56 -5.21
CA PHE A 76 -9.88 9.94 -4.78
C PHE A 76 -9.07 9.95 -3.51
N GLY A 77 -7.84 10.41 -3.58
CA GLY A 77 -6.98 10.46 -2.41
C GLY A 77 -5.53 10.25 -2.76
N ASP A 78 -4.68 10.41 -1.78
CA ASP A 78 -3.24 10.31 -1.96
C ASP A 78 -2.71 8.99 -1.41
N ILE A 79 -1.60 8.56 -1.98
CA ILE A 79 -0.89 7.38 -1.51
C ILE A 79 0.47 7.82 -1.01
N ASP A 80 0.75 7.57 0.26
CA ASP A 80 2.03 7.92 0.87
C ASP A 80 2.48 6.73 1.73
N ILE A 81 3.33 5.91 1.16
CA ILE A 81 3.83 4.70 1.83
C ILE A 81 5.33 4.81 1.97
N ARG A 82 5.83 4.47 3.15
CA ARG A 82 7.26 4.46 3.42
C ARG A 82 7.70 3.04 3.70
N PHE A 83 8.88 2.70 3.22
CA PHE A 83 9.48 1.40 3.48
C PHE A 83 10.55 1.57 4.55
N GLU A 84 10.45 0.76 5.61
CA GLU A 84 11.40 0.78 6.71
C GLU A 84 12.11 -0.57 6.79
N PRO A 85 13.35 -0.64 6.30
CA PRO A 85 14.12 -1.88 6.32
C PRO A 85 14.57 -2.29 7.71
#